data_35131256df9d6620f2c2030480292c23
#
_entry.id   35131256df9d6620f2c2030480292c23
#
_cell.length_a   1.000
_cell.length_b   1.000
_cell.length_c   1.000
_cell.angle_alpha   90.00
_cell.angle_beta   90.00
_cell.angle_gamma   90.00
#
_symmetry.space_group_name_H-M   'P 1'
#
loop_
_entity.id
_entity.type
_entity.pdbx_description
1 polymer ?
#
loop_
_entity_poly.entity_id
_entity_poly.type
_entity_poly.pdbx_seq_one_letter_code
_entity_poly.pdbx_strand_id
1 'polypeptide(L)'
;MPGSLTRQLPGLLVAAVMLPALVAACSHRSETPAVSSPEPSESTKAAAAGADQLCEQLAALPIRDKLAQLVMVGVRDAADARAVVTDHHVGGIFIGSWTELSMLTDGSLKEIHESQAPTGPLPLAVSVDEEGGRVSRLSSLIGSSPSAKDLAATRSVAQVRELAAERGRKMADLGITIDFAPVVDVVDAGTDDDTVIGDRSFGSDPARVTEYAGAYADGLRDAGLLPVLKHFPGHGHGSGDSHTAGAVSTPPLAQLQDDDLVPYRTLVTQGPVAVMMGHLEVPGLTEDPASLSPAAVGLLRTGTDYHGPAFGGLVFSDDLSSMAAITEHYGVAEAVLRSLQAGVDVALWVTTDEVPAVLDRLEQAVAAGELKQEGIDASLARVAAAKKPGTHCHG
;
A
#
# COMPACT_ATOMS: atom_id res chain seq x y z
N MET A 1 -56.85 -38.87 -18.21
CA MET A 1 -57.17 -40.30 -18.56
C MET A 1 -56.13 -40.76 -19.53
N PRO A 2 -55.80 -42.04 -19.45
CA PRO A 2 -54.89 -42.66 -18.43
C PRO A 2 -53.74 -43.41 -19.12
N GLY A 3 -52.84 -43.97 -18.29
CA GLY A 3 -52.04 -45.09 -18.72
C GLY A 3 -50.76 -45.32 -17.88
N SER A 4 -50.99 -45.83 -16.69
CA SER A 4 -50.04 -46.57 -15.86
C SER A 4 -49.57 -47.86 -16.51
N LEU A 5 -48.32 -48.26 -16.42
CA LEU A 5 -47.87 -49.64 -16.40
C LEU A 5 -46.58 -49.84 -15.62
N THR A 6 -46.79 -50.37 -14.44
CA THR A 6 -45.83 -51.04 -13.57
C THR A 6 -45.36 -52.36 -14.19
N ARG A 7 -44.08 -52.72 -14.03
CA ARG A 7 -43.59 -54.11 -14.09
C ARG A 7 -42.65 -54.39 -12.94
N GLN A 8 -43.10 -55.36 -12.10
CA GLN A 8 -42.37 -56.00 -11.03
C GLN A 8 -41.56 -57.20 -11.51
N LEU A 9 -40.32 -57.35 -10.99
CA LEU A 9 -39.65 -58.54 -10.44
C LEU A 9 -39.57 -59.90 -11.21
N PRO A 10 -38.53 -60.76 -10.97
CA PRO A 10 -38.25 -61.34 -9.67
C PRO A 10 -36.77 -61.51 -9.29
N GLY A 11 -36.59 -61.78 -7.99
CA GLY A 11 -35.30 -62.05 -7.33
C GLY A 11 -34.78 -63.49 -7.50
N LEU A 12 -33.47 -63.60 -7.27
CA LEU A 12 -32.78 -64.89 -7.03
C LEU A 12 -32.00 -64.81 -5.72
N LEU A 13 -32.37 -65.68 -4.77
CA LEU A 13 -31.64 -66.01 -3.59
C LEU A 13 -30.48 -66.95 -3.96
N VAL A 14 -29.25 -66.63 -3.54
CA VAL A 14 -28.15 -67.60 -3.51
C VAL A 14 -27.62 -67.62 -2.08
N ALA A 15 -27.76 -68.78 -1.42
CA ALA A 15 -27.20 -69.06 -0.11
C ALA A 15 -25.70 -69.29 -0.25
N ALA A 16 -24.88 -68.62 0.56
CA ALA A 16 -23.44 -68.86 0.68
C ALA A 16 -23.13 -69.43 2.05
N VAL A 17 -22.49 -70.57 2.04
CA VAL A 17 -22.02 -71.38 3.15
C VAL A 17 -20.84 -70.66 3.81
N MET A 18 -20.88 -70.52 5.15
CA MET A 18 -19.75 -70.03 5.95
C MET A 18 -18.78 -71.20 6.28
N LEU A 19 -17.51 -71.02 5.97
CA LEU A 19 -16.37 -71.72 6.59
C LEU A 19 -15.57 -70.73 7.41
N PRO A 20 -15.19 -71.01 8.63
CA PRO A 20 -14.31 -70.14 9.40
C PRO A 20 -12.84 -70.48 9.09
N ALA A 21 -12.10 -69.52 8.55
CA ALA A 21 -10.66 -69.58 8.46
C ALA A 21 -10.05 -68.80 9.67
N LEU A 22 -9.36 -69.52 10.53
CA LEU A 22 -8.48 -68.90 11.53
C LEU A 22 -7.34 -68.21 10.80
N VAL A 23 -7.25 -66.87 10.94
CA VAL A 23 -6.06 -66.10 10.56
C VAL A 23 -5.45 -65.55 11.84
N ALA A 24 -4.23 -66.01 12.13
CA ALA A 24 -3.40 -65.51 13.20
C ALA A 24 -3.04 -64.04 12.93
N ALA A 25 -3.40 -63.15 13.83
CA ALA A 25 -3.07 -61.72 13.76
C ALA A 25 -1.62 -61.52 14.17
N CYS A 26 -0.70 -61.37 13.21
CA CYS A 26 0.58 -60.70 13.45
C CYS A 26 0.35 -59.18 13.40
N SER A 27 0.36 -58.54 14.58
CA SER A 27 0.32 -57.09 14.75
C SER A 27 1.65 -56.51 14.31
N HIS A 28 1.81 -56.17 13.03
CA HIS A 28 2.84 -55.21 12.61
C HIS A 28 2.32 -53.80 12.88
N ARG A 29 2.82 -53.24 13.98
CA ARG A 29 2.71 -51.81 14.26
C ARG A 29 3.60 -51.09 13.24
N SER A 30 3.01 -50.57 12.17
CA SER A 30 3.69 -49.63 11.26
C SER A 30 3.87 -48.34 12.01
N GLU A 31 5.07 -48.13 12.55
CA GLU A 31 5.52 -46.81 12.97
C GLU A 31 5.68 -45.95 11.72
N THR A 32 4.77 -45.05 11.51
CA THR A 32 4.94 -43.96 10.54
C THR A 32 6.12 -43.13 11.00
N PRO A 33 7.19 -42.96 10.24
CA PRO A 33 8.28 -42.07 10.64
C PRO A 33 7.71 -40.67 10.78
N ALA A 34 7.87 -40.08 11.94
CA ALA A 34 7.61 -38.67 12.18
C ALA A 34 8.47 -37.88 11.18
N VAL A 35 7.81 -37.19 10.26
CA VAL A 35 8.48 -36.22 9.39
C VAL A 35 8.96 -35.11 10.32
N SER A 36 10.22 -35.16 10.71
CA SER A 36 10.88 -34.06 11.40
C SER A 36 10.93 -32.88 10.39
N SER A 37 10.25 -31.81 10.73
CA SER A 37 10.40 -30.53 10.00
C SER A 37 11.89 -30.19 9.98
N PRO A 38 12.45 -29.79 8.83
CA PRO A 38 13.87 -29.42 8.75
C PRO A 38 14.15 -28.26 9.73
N GLU A 39 15.19 -28.37 10.52
CA GLU A 39 15.65 -27.26 11.36
C GLU A 39 16.00 -26.06 10.47
N PRO A 40 15.64 -24.83 10.88
CA PRO A 40 15.98 -23.63 10.13
C PRO A 40 17.50 -23.53 9.93
N SER A 41 17.92 -23.13 8.73
CA SER A 41 19.35 -22.93 8.41
C SER A 41 19.97 -21.83 9.28
N GLU A 42 21.29 -21.84 9.46
CA GLU A 42 21.99 -20.76 10.20
C GLU A 42 21.70 -19.37 9.61
N SER A 43 21.56 -19.26 8.30
CA SER A 43 21.18 -18.03 7.62
C SER A 43 19.76 -17.56 8.01
N THR A 44 18.81 -18.48 8.15
CA THR A 44 17.43 -18.18 8.59
C THR A 44 17.40 -17.74 10.06
N LYS A 45 18.20 -18.40 10.91
CA LYS A 45 18.34 -18.02 12.34
C LYS A 45 18.98 -16.65 12.51
N ALA A 46 20.01 -16.32 11.70
CA ALA A 46 20.66 -15.02 11.72
C ALA A 46 19.74 -13.89 11.21
N ALA A 47 18.95 -14.15 10.16
CA ALA A 47 17.96 -13.19 9.67
C ALA A 47 16.84 -12.91 10.69
N ALA A 48 16.34 -13.94 11.36
CA ALA A 48 15.34 -13.80 12.42
C ALA A 48 15.90 -12.99 13.62
N ALA A 49 17.12 -13.30 14.08
CA ALA A 49 17.76 -12.55 15.17
C ALA A 49 17.98 -11.07 14.80
N GLY A 50 18.31 -10.76 13.53
CA GLY A 50 18.43 -9.38 13.06
C GLY A 50 17.08 -8.65 13.01
N ALA A 51 15.99 -9.35 12.68
CA ALA A 51 14.65 -8.78 12.71
C ALA A 51 14.20 -8.48 14.15
N ASP A 52 14.43 -9.40 15.09
CA ASP A 52 14.11 -9.22 16.51
C ASP A 52 14.87 -8.02 17.09
N GLN A 53 16.18 -7.90 16.81
CA GLN A 53 16.99 -6.78 17.25
C GLN A 53 16.48 -5.45 16.69
N LEU A 54 16.04 -5.40 15.43
CA LEU A 54 15.44 -4.21 14.83
C LEU A 54 14.15 -3.82 15.56
N CYS A 55 13.28 -4.79 15.85
CA CYS A 55 12.04 -4.54 16.58
C CYS A 55 12.29 -3.98 17.98
N GLU A 56 13.29 -4.51 18.71
CA GLU A 56 13.71 -3.97 20.01
C GLU A 56 14.22 -2.53 19.90
N GLN A 57 15.04 -2.23 18.87
CA GLN A 57 15.53 -0.86 18.63
C GLN A 57 14.40 0.12 18.32
N LEU A 58 13.39 -0.31 17.51
CA LEU A 58 12.22 0.51 17.22
C LEU A 58 11.37 0.76 18.46
N ALA A 59 11.15 -0.27 19.28
CA ALA A 59 10.39 -0.14 20.52
C ALA A 59 11.07 0.84 21.51
N ALA A 60 12.40 0.89 21.52
CA ALA A 60 13.19 1.75 22.41
C ALA A 60 13.33 3.20 21.93
N LEU A 61 12.89 3.55 20.71
CA LEU A 61 12.96 4.93 20.21
C LEU A 61 12.18 5.90 21.11
N PRO A 62 12.67 7.12 21.31
CA PRO A 62 11.89 8.21 21.87
C PRO A 62 10.58 8.39 21.08
N ILE A 63 9.53 8.84 21.77
CA ILE A 63 8.21 8.99 21.12
C ILE A 63 8.26 9.92 19.91
N ARG A 64 9.00 11.03 19.98
CA ARG A 64 9.20 11.95 18.88
C ARG A 64 9.81 11.27 17.66
N ASP A 65 10.82 10.43 17.86
CA ASP A 65 11.46 9.70 16.76
C ASP A 65 10.55 8.63 16.17
N LYS A 66 9.73 7.95 17.00
CA LYS A 66 8.69 7.03 16.50
C LYS A 66 7.69 7.77 15.60
N LEU A 67 7.21 8.93 16.04
CA LEU A 67 6.28 9.77 15.28
C LEU A 67 6.92 10.29 13.99
N ALA A 68 8.18 10.69 14.03
CA ALA A 68 8.92 11.13 12.86
C ALA A 68 9.06 10.02 11.78
N GLN A 69 9.09 8.75 12.18
CA GLN A 69 9.08 7.63 11.22
C GLN A 69 7.73 7.43 10.51
N LEU A 70 6.65 8.03 11.02
CA LEU A 70 5.30 7.96 10.46
C LEU A 70 4.96 9.16 9.57
N VAL A 71 5.96 9.96 9.19
CA VAL A 71 5.76 11.12 8.32
C VAL A 71 6.68 11.08 7.09
N MET A 72 6.16 11.60 5.99
CA MET A 72 6.86 11.76 4.71
C MET A 72 6.61 13.18 4.21
N VAL A 73 7.68 13.88 3.83
CA VAL A 73 7.60 15.31 3.52
C VAL A 73 8.23 15.65 2.18
N GLY A 74 7.59 16.55 1.43
CA GLY A 74 8.10 17.06 0.17
C GLY A 74 9.29 18.00 0.41
N VAL A 75 10.40 17.73 -0.28
CA VAL A 75 11.64 18.50 -0.13
C VAL A 75 11.92 19.37 -1.34
N ARG A 76 12.57 20.51 -1.13
CA ARG A 76 12.92 21.48 -2.18
C ARG A 76 14.25 21.14 -2.86
N ASP A 77 15.25 20.75 -2.05
CA ASP A 77 16.61 20.50 -2.49
C ASP A 77 17.36 19.62 -1.46
N ALA A 78 18.63 19.35 -1.72
CA ALA A 78 19.49 18.55 -0.85
C ALA A 78 19.70 19.16 0.56
N ALA A 79 19.72 20.47 0.69
CA ALA A 79 19.92 21.13 1.98
C ALA A 79 18.66 20.98 2.86
N ASP A 80 17.50 21.18 2.25
CA ASP A 80 16.19 21.00 2.87
C ASP A 80 15.97 19.53 3.30
N ALA A 81 16.26 18.57 2.39
CA ALA A 81 16.21 17.16 2.70
C ALA A 81 17.15 16.76 3.85
N ARG A 82 18.38 17.25 3.85
CA ARG A 82 19.34 17.01 4.92
C ARG A 82 18.82 17.52 6.25
N ALA A 83 18.32 18.76 6.30
CA ALA A 83 17.80 19.37 7.52
C ALA A 83 16.68 18.53 8.14
N VAL A 84 15.66 18.13 7.39
CA VAL A 84 14.54 17.36 7.97
C VAL A 84 14.94 15.95 8.39
N VAL A 85 15.93 15.35 7.73
CA VAL A 85 16.45 14.02 8.08
C VAL A 85 17.34 14.08 9.33
N THR A 86 18.25 15.08 9.43
CA THR A 86 19.19 15.15 10.55
C THR A 86 18.62 15.81 11.80
N ASP A 87 17.77 16.82 11.65
CA ASP A 87 17.27 17.61 12.77
C ASP A 87 15.93 17.08 13.30
N HIS A 88 15.14 16.39 12.46
CA HIS A 88 13.80 15.91 12.80
C HIS A 88 13.61 14.41 12.63
N HIS A 89 14.58 13.68 12.08
CA HIS A 89 14.60 12.22 11.93
C HIS A 89 13.39 11.67 11.13
N VAL A 90 12.88 12.45 10.15
CA VAL A 90 11.70 12.03 9.35
C VAL A 90 11.93 10.70 8.66
N GLY A 91 10.89 9.85 8.63
CA GLY A 91 10.97 8.51 8.05
C GLY A 91 11.09 8.50 6.53
N GLY A 92 10.59 9.55 5.84
CA GLY A 92 10.62 9.62 4.38
C GLY A 92 10.65 11.04 3.84
N ILE A 93 11.16 11.16 2.62
CA ILE A 93 11.09 12.37 1.80
C ILE A 93 10.36 12.08 0.49
N PHE A 94 9.69 13.11 -0.05
CA PHE A 94 8.95 13.05 -1.30
C PHE A 94 9.56 14.00 -2.32
N ILE A 95 9.81 13.48 -3.53
CA ILE A 95 10.34 14.22 -4.68
C ILE A 95 9.15 14.73 -5.50
N GLY A 96 8.86 16.02 -5.34
CA GLY A 96 7.79 16.69 -6.05
C GLY A 96 8.24 17.36 -7.35
N SER A 97 7.29 18.00 -8.06
CA SER A 97 7.59 18.76 -9.28
C SER A 97 8.43 20.02 -9.05
N TRP A 98 8.51 20.48 -7.81
CA TRP A 98 9.28 21.63 -7.36
C TRP A 98 10.67 21.27 -6.84
N THR A 99 10.97 19.97 -6.68
CA THR A 99 12.24 19.52 -6.12
C THR A 99 13.38 19.72 -7.11
N GLU A 100 14.52 20.22 -6.63
CA GLU A 100 15.74 20.32 -7.41
C GLU A 100 16.37 18.93 -7.60
N LEU A 101 16.19 18.35 -8.81
CA LEU A 101 16.53 16.96 -9.10
C LEU A 101 18.04 16.67 -9.12
N SER A 102 18.92 17.70 -9.12
CA SER A 102 20.36 17.50 -9.04
C SER A 102 20.79 16.67 -7.84
N MET A 103 20.06 16.76 -6.72
CA MET A 103 20.33 15.99 -5.51
C MET A 103 20.29 14.45 -5.73
N LEU A 104 19.55 14.00 -6.75
CA LEU A 104 19.46 12.57 -7.10
C LEU A 104 20.67 12.08 -7.93
N THR A 105 21.48 12.99 -8.49
CA THR A 105 22.55 12.66 -9.44
C THR A 105 23.94 13.11 -9.02
N ASP A 106 24.05 14.05 -8.08
CA ASP A 106 25.32 14.66 -7.64
C ASP A 106 25.94 13.99 -6.39
N GLY A 107 25.28 12.96 -5.84
CA GLY A 107 25.70 12.24 -4.65
C GLY A 107 25.10 12.74 -3.34
N SER A 108 24.40 13.88 -3.34
CA SER A 108 23.80 14.48 -2.15
C SER A 108 22.82 13.54 -1.44
N LEU A 109 21.97 12.83 -2.20
CA LEU A 109 21.01 11.88 -1.61
C LEU A 109 21.72 10.74 -0.87
N LYS A 110 22.84 10.23 -1.43
CA LYS A 110 23.65 9.19 -0.76
C LYS A 110 24.21 9.71 0.57
N GLU A 111 24.73 10.93 0.60
CA GLU A 111 25.25 11.55 1.85
C GLU A 111 24.12 11.75 2.87
N ILE A 112 22.89 12.09 2.44
CA ILE A 112 21.73 12.22 3.32
C ILE A 112 21.38 10.85 3.93
N HIS A 113 21.38 9.76 3.14
CA HIS A 113 21.19 8.41 3.66
C HIS A 113 22.24 8.01 4.69
N GLU A 114 23.52 8.33 4.43
CA GLU A 114 24.62 8.05 5.35
C GLU A 114 24.49 8.86 6.66
N SER A 115 23.98 10.10 6.58
CA SER A 115 23.77 10.96 7.76
C SER A 115 22.61 10.51 8.64
N GLN A 116 21.65 9.74 8.11
CA GLN A 116 20.53 9.19 8.87
C GLN A 116 20.95 7.99 9.74
N ALA A 117 21.95 7.22 9.34
CA ALA A 117 22.32 5.97 10.00
C ALA A 117 22.50 6.08 11.54
N PRO A 118 23.01 7.21 12.10
CA PRO A 118 23.09 7.40 13.55
C PRO A 118 21.76 7.73 14.24
N THR A 119 20.74 8.19 13.50
CA THR A 119 19.51 8.75 14.06
C THR A 119 18.35 7.80 14.14
N GLY A 120 18.41 6.63 13.44
CA GLY A 120 17.36 5.61 13.51
C GLY A 120 17.73 4.30 12.83
N PRO A 121 17.06 3.21 13.20
CA PRO A 121 17.38 1.86 12.71
C PRO A 121 16.77 1.55 11.32
N LEU A 122 15.87 2.41 10.79
CA LEU A 122 15.23 2.23 9.50
C LEU A 122 15.88 3.11 8.42
N PRO A 123 16.03 2.62 7.18
CA PRO A 123 16.50 3.46 6.08
C PRO A 123 15.51 4.57 5.75
N LEU A 124 16.02 5.68 5.22
CA LEU A 124 15.18 6.74 4.67
C LEU A 124 14.37 6.21 3.49
N ALA A 125 13.06 6.43 3.49
CA ALA A 125 12.24 6.21 2.31
C ALA A 125 12.33 7.44 1.39
N VAL A 126 12.45 7.21 0.09
CA VAL A 126 12.41 8.27 -0.93
C VAL A 126 11.31 7.93 -1.91
N SER A 127 10.28 8.77 -1.97
CA SER A 127 9.11 8.55 -2.81
C SER A 127 8.99 9.57 -3.93
N VAL A 128 8.24 9.20 -4.96
CA VAL A 128 7.96 10.05 -6.12
C VAL A 128 6.60 9.68 -6.71
N ASP A 129 5.96 10.61 -7.45
CA ASP A 129 4.88 10.33 -8.38
C ASP A 129 5.47 10.16 -9.79
N GLU A 130 5.67 8.93 -10.23
CA GLU A 130 6.18 8.63 -11.57
C GLU A 130 5.21 7.69 -12.32
N GLU A 131 3.96 8.15 -12.48
CA GLU A 131 2.87 7.41 -13.13
C GLU A 131 3.08 7.25 -14.64
N GLY A 132 3.80 8.19 -15.24
CA GLY A 132 3.87 8.41 -16.68
C GLY A 132 2.88 9.49 -17.15
N GLY A 133 2.82 9.74 -18.46
CA GLY A 133 1.98 10.80 -19.02
C GLY A 133 2.28 12.17 -18.40
N ARG A 134 1.24 12.86 -17.96
CA ARG A 134 1.33 14.18 -17.31
C ARG A 134 1.84 14.14 -15.86
N VAL A 135 1.82 12.99 -15.21
CA VAL A 135 2.33 12.81 -13.84
C VAL A 135 3.67 12.05 -13.89
N SER A 136 4.72 12.79 -14.23
CA SER A 136 6.08 12.27 -14.35
C SER A 136 7.05 13.33 -13.83
N ARG A 137 7.67 13.05 -12.67
CA ARG A 137 8.60 14.00 -11.99
C ARG A 137 10.03 13.80 -12.43
N LEU A 138 10.35 12.61 -12.91
CA LEU A 138 11.72 12.21 -13.25
C LEU A 138 11.98 12.15 -14.77
N SER A 139 11.05 12.63 -15.61
CA SER A 139 11.15 12.53 -17.08
C SER A 139 12.45 13.12 -17.66
N SER A 140 13.01 14.17 -17.04
CA SER A 140 14.29 14.75 -17.44
C SER A 140 15.51 13.85 -17.17
N LEU A 141 15.40 12.92 -16.23
CA LEU A 141 16.48 12.01 -15.81
C LEU A 141 16.35 10.61 -16.44
N ILE A 142 15.12 10.08 -16.51
CA ILE A 142 14.87 8.69 -16.95
C ILE A 142 14.10 8.59 -18.27
N GLY A 143 13.76 9.71 -18.89
CA GLY A 143 12.93 9.79 -20.11
C GLY A 143 11.43 9.77 -19.80
N SER A 144 10.61 10.27 -20.73
CA SER A 144 9.16 10.27 -20.64
C SER A 144 8.57 8.86 -20.78
N SER A 145 7.38 8.65 -20.23
CA SER A 145 6.57 7.44 -20.38
C SER A 145 5.17 7.80 -20.89
N PRO A 146 4.51 6.95 -21.69
CA PRO A 146 3.09 7.13 -21.99
C PRO A 146 2.23 7.14 -20.72
N SER A 147 1.03 7.71 -20.81
CA SER A 147 0.01 7.65 -19.77
C SER A 147 -0.50 6.21 -19.54
N ALA A 148 -1.16 5.94 -18.40
CA ALA A 148 -1.77 4.65 -18.15
C ALA A 148 -2.80 4.28 -19.24
N LYS A 149 -3.63 5.25 -19.68
CA LYS A 149 -4.59 5.09 -20.78
C LYS A 149 -3.91 4.66 -22.07
N ASP A 150 -2.81 5.33 -22.45
CA ASP A 150 -2.03 5.00 -23.65
C ASP A 150 -1.36 3.64 -23.53
N LEU A 151 -0.81 3.30 -22.37
CA LEU A 151 -0.24 1.99 -22.12
C LEU A 151 -1.27 0.90 -22.31
N ALA A 152 -2.46 1.05 -21.71
CA ALA A 152 -3.54 0.09 -21.86
C ALA A 152 -4.03 -0.01 -23.32
N ALA A 153 -4.02 1.07 -24.08
CA ALA A 153 -4.45 1.08 -25.47
C ALA A 153 -3.43 0.48 -26.45
N THR A 154 -2.11 0.59 -26.17
CA THR A 154 -1.06 0.31 -27.14
C THR A 154 -0.10 -0.81 -26.78
N ARG A 155 -0.14 -1.31 -25.54
CA ARG A 155 0.78 -2.33 -25.02
C ARG A 155 0.02 -3.55 -24.50
N SER A 156 0.67 -4.70 -24.57
CA SER A 156 0.20 -5.87 -23.82
C SER A 156 0.56 -5.73 -22.32
N VAL A 157 -0.14 -6.47 -21.48
CA VAL A 157 0.10 -6.53 -20.03
C VAL A 157 1.58 -6.87 -19.73
N ALA A 158 2.15 -7.85 -20.43
CA ALA A 158 3.57 -8.19 -20.27
C ALA A 158 4.52 -7.04 -20.64
N GLN A 159 4.21 -6.28 -21.71
CA GLN A 159 4.99 -5.10 -22.09
C GLN A 159 4.89 -3.95 -21.09
N VAL A 160 3.73 -3.81 -20.40
CA VAL A 160 3.59 -2.82 -19.32
C VAL A 160 4.46 -3.22 -18.12
N ARG A 161 4.49 -4.50 -17.74
CA ARG A 161 5.40 -4.98 -16.68
C ARG A 161 6.87 -4.72 -17.03
N GLU A 162 7.31 -5.04 -18.25
CA GLU A 162 8.68 -4.80 -18.71
C GLU A 162 9.04 -3.31 -18.66
N LEU A 163 8.14 -2.43 -19.13
CA LEU A 163 8.33 -0.99 -19.10
C LEU A 163 8.45 -0.48 -17.66
N ALA A 164 7.55 -0.89 -16.78
CA ALA A 164 7.57 -0.51 -15.37
C ALA A 164 8.85 -1.01 -14.67
N ALA A 165 9.31 -2.23 -14.97
CA ALA A 165 10.55 -2.77 -14.43
C ALA A 165 11.80 -2.01 -14.94
N GLU A 166 11.83 -1.61 -16.23
CA GLU A 166 12.92 -0.80 -16.76
C GLU A 166 12.98 0.58 -16.10
N ARG A 167 11.84 1.25 -15.99
CA ARG A 167 11.73 2.56 -15.33
C ARG A 167 12.06 2.45 -13.84
N GLY A 168 11.52 1.42 -13.18
CA GLY A 168 11.80 1.16 -11.77
C GLY A 168 13.29 0.99 -11.48
N ARG A 169 14.05 0.28 -12.32
CA ARG A 169 15.50 0.18 -12.16
C ARG A 169 16.19 1.55 -12.26
N LYS A 170 15.80 2.38 -13.23
CA LYS A 170 16.33 3.75 -13.33
C LYS A 170 16.01 4.60 -12.10
N MET A 171 14.80 4.45 -11.55
CA MET A 171 14.40 5.11 -10.29
C MET A 171 15.23 4.60 -9.10
N ALA A 172 15.41 3.28 -8.98
CA ALA A 172 16.24 2.68 -7.93
C ALA A 172 17.70 3.15 -8.01
N ASP A 173 18.26 3.29 -9.21
CA ASP A 173 19.60 3.84 -9.44
C ASP A 173 19.73 5.32 -8.98
N LEU A 174 18.62 6.05 -8.96
CA LEU A 174 18.52 7.42 -8.42
C LEU A 174 18.24 7.45 -6.91
N GLY A 175 18.11 6.29 -6.25
CA GLY A 175 17.84 6.17 -4.83
C GLY A 175 16.35 6.24 -4.44
N ILE A 176 15.43 6.22 -5.39
CA ILE A 176 13.99 6.12 -5.12
C ILE A 176 13.67 4.72 -4.58
N THR A 177 12.83 4.64 -3.56
CA THR A 177 12.43 3.38 -2.91
C THR A 177 10.93 3.11 -3.03
N ILE A 178 10.13 4.14 -3.27
CA ILE A 178 8.66 4.08 -3.34
C ILE A 178 8.21 4.87 -4.57
N ASP A 179 7.34 4.27 -5.36
CA ASP A 179 6.61 5.01 -6.41
C ASP A 179 5.12 5.07 -6.05
N PHE A 180 4.56 6.27 -5.98
CA PHE A 180 3.13 6.48 -5.82
C PHE A 180 2.39 6.18 -7.13
N ALA A 181 2.59 4.96 -7.60
CA ALA A 181 1.99 4.35 -8.78
C ALA A 181 1.85 2.83 -8.54
N PRO A 182 0.93 2.17 -9.22
CA PRO A 182 0.00 2.67 -10.24
C PRO A 182 -1.27 3.33 -9.68
N VAL A 183 -1.90 4.18 -10.51
CA VAL A 183 -3.29 4.58 -10.31
C VAL A 183 -4.19 3.39 -10.65
N VAL A 184 -5.12 3.07 -9.74
CA VAL A 184 -6.10 1.97 -9.90
C VAL A 184 -7.54 2.48 -9.96
N ASP A 185 -7.71 3.79 -10.05
CA ASP A 185 -9.01 4.42 -10.20
C ASP A 185 -9.65 4.02 -11.53
N VAL A 186 -10.93 3.65 -11.48
CA VAL A 186 -11.75 3.32 -12.65
C VAL A 186 -12.48 4.58 -13.09
N VAL A 187 -12.55 4.87 -14.39
CA VAL A 187 -13.24 6.05 -14.93
C VAL A 187 -14.34 5.64 -15.89
N ASP A 188 -15.34 6.48 -16.10
CA ASP A 188 -16.36 6.25 -17.12
C ASP A 188 -15.78 6.14 -18.53
N ALA A 189 -16.44 5.34 -19.38
CA ALA A 189 -16.08 5.27 -20.79
C ALA A 189 -16.26 6.64 -21.46
N GLY A 190 -15.18 7.16 -22.06
CA GLY A 190 -15.18 8.47 -22.70
C GLY A 190 -14.88 9.64 -21.79
N THR A 191 -14.42 9.37 -20.55
CA THR A 191 -13.87 10.43 -19.68
C THR A 191 -12.76 11.20 -20.39
N ASP A 192 -12.81 12.53 -20.30
CA ASP A 192 -11.81 13.42 -20.89
C ASP A 192 -10.44 13.22 -20.21
N ASP A 193 -9.39 13.27 -21.02
CA ASP A 193 -8.02 12.98 -20.60
C ASP A 193 -7.48 13.96 -19.55
N ASP A 194 -7.96 15.20 -19.54
CA ASP A 194 -7.54 16.30 -18.68
C ASP A 194 -8.32 16.40 -17.36
N THR A 195 -9.31 15.51 -17.11
CA THR A 195 -9.93 15.43 -15.78
C THR A 195 -8.91 14.98 -14.74
N VAL A 196 -9.22 15.11 -13.44
CA VAL A 196 -8.27 14.82 -12.35
C VAL A 196 -7.64 13.42 -12.45
N ILE A 197 -8.40 12.40 -12.84
CA ILE A 197 -7.91 11.05 -13.12
C ILE A 197 -7.67 10.88 -14.63
N GLY A 198 -8.68 11.00 -15.46
CA GLY A 198 -8.56 11.01 -16.92
C GLY A 198 -7.61 9.97 -17.50
N ASP A 199 -6.55 10.44 -18.18
CA ASP A 199 -5.52 9.61 -18.82
C ASP A 199 -4.61 8.86 -17.82
N ARG A 200 -4.68 9.16 -16.51
CA ARG A 200 -3.97 8.44 -15.46
C ARG A 200 -4.58 7.07 -15.16
N SER A 201 -5.83 6.81 -15.58
CA SER A 201 -6.50 5.51 -15.45
C SER A 201 -6.16 4.55 -16.59
N PHE A 202 -6.10 3.25 -16.30
CA PHE A 202 -6.01 2.19 -17.33
C PHE A 202 -7.33 1.93 -18.06
N GLY A 203 -8.45 2.56 -17.66
CA GLY A 203 -9.72 2.52 -18.37
C GLY A 203 -10.96 2.43 -17.51
N SER A 204 -12.06 2.02 -18.16
CA SER A 204 -13.40 1.97 -17.58
C SER A 204 -13.88 0.55 -17.22
N ASP A 205 -13.06 -0.46 -17.44
CA ASP A 205 -13.34 -1.84 -17.04
C ASP A 205 -12.49 -2.19 -15.81
N PRO A 206 -13.08 -2.42 -14.63
CA PRO A 206 -12.35 -2.75 -13.42
C PRO A 206 -11.43 -3.97 -13.56
N ALA A 207 -11.80 -4.96 -14.37
CA ALA A 207 -10.96 -6.14 -14.61
C ALA A 207 -9.70 -5.75 -15.41
N ARG A 208 -9.85 -4.89 -16.43
CA ARG A 208 -8.75 -4.36 -17.22
C ARG A 208 -7.82 -3.47 -16.37
N VAL A 209 -8.38 -2.59 -15.55
CA VAL A 209 -7.60 -1.78 -14.60
C VAL A 209 -6.80 -2.68 -13.68
N THR A 210 -7.43 -3.73 -13.12
CA THR A 210 -6.76 -4.72 -12.25
C THR A 210 -5.58 -5.38 -12.95
N GLU A 211 -5.76 -5.83 -14.20
CA GLU A 211 -4.74 -6.55 -14.96
C GLU A 211 -3.53 -5.67 -15.29
N TYR A 212 -3.77 -4.46 -15.80
CA TYR A 212 -2.72 -3.55 -16.22
C TYR A 212 -1.99 -2.88 -15.03
N ALA A 213 -2.74 -2.43 -14.03
CA ALA A 213 -2.17 -1.89 -12.80
C ALA A 213 -1.37 -2.96 -12.04
N GLY A 214 -1.86 -4.21 -12.00
CA GLY A 214 -1.13 -5.34 -11.45
C GLY A 214 0.21 -5.57 -12.13
N ALA A 215 0.24 -5.55 -13.46
CA ALA A 215 1.47 -5.68 -14.22
C ALA A 215 2.45 -4.52 -13.98
N TYR A 216 1.94 -3.29 -13.86
CA TYR A 216 2.76 -2.13 -13.53
C TYR A 216 3.38 -2.27 -12.13
N ALA A 217 2.58 -2.62 -11.13
CA ALA A 217 3.04 -2.87 -9.77
C ALA A 217 4.07 -4.02 -9.71
N ASP A 218 3.85 -5.11 -10.47
CA ASP A 218 4.82 -6.20 -10.60
C ASP A 218 6.15 -5.72 -11.15
N GLY A 219 6.13 -4.87 -12.18
CA GLY A 219 7.34 -4.31 -12.77
C GLY A 219 8.12 -3.45 -11.78
N LEU A 220 7.45 -2.62 -10.99
CA LEU A 220 8.10 -1.83 -9.93
C LEU A 220 8.73 -2.75 -8.86
N ARG A 221 8.04 -3.82 -8.44
CA ARG A 221 8.59 -4.82 -7.51
C ARG A 221 9.80 -5.56 -8.09
N ASP A 222 9.77 -5.91 -9.38
CA ASP A 222 10.91 -6.54 -10.08
C ASP A 222 12.16 -5.65 -10.05
N ALA A 223 11.97 -4.34 -9.89
CA ALA A 223 13.04 -3.35 -9.74
C ALA A 223 13.40 -3.04 -8.27
N GLY A 224 12.71 -3.63 -7.30
CA GLY A 224 12.95 -3.43 -5.87
C GLY A 224 12.25 -2.20 -5.28
N LEU A 225 11.33 -1.54 -6.00
CA LEU A 225 10.52 -0.45 -5.48
C LEU A 225 9.24 -0.97 -4.83
N LEU A 226 8.74 -0.22 -3.84
CA LEU A 226 7.41 -0.43 -3.29
C LEU A 226 6.39 0.34 -4.14
N PRO A 227 5.48 -0.36 -4.88
CA PRO A 227 4.37 0.29 -5.56
C PRO A 227 3.27 0.71 -4.58
N VAL A 228 2.57 1.79 -4.88
CA VAL A 228 1.47 2.31 -4.07
C VAL A 228 0.21 2.43 -4.92
N LEU A 229 -0.81 1.65 -4.59
CA LEU A 229 -2.12 1.70 -5.26
C LEU A 229 -2.89 2.93 -4.80
N LYS A 230 -3.44 3.72 -5.73
CA LYS A 230 -4.14 4.96 -5.42
C LYS A 230 -5.30 5.24 -6.36
N HIS A 231 -6.33 5.94 -5.87
CA HIS A 231 -6.55 6.58 -4.58
C HIS A 231 -7.74 5.88 -3.89
N PHE A 232 -7.48 5.11 -2.84
CA PHE A 232 -8.54 4.35 -2.15
C PHE A 232 -9.56 5.32 -1.50
N PRO A 233 -10.88 5.09 -1.59
CA PRO A 233 -11.56 3.91 -2.15
C PRO A 233 -11.92 4.01 -3.65
N GLY A 234 -11.43 5.00 -4.39
CA GLY A 234 -11.63 5.19 -5.83
C GLY A 234 -11.99 6.63 -6.15
N HIS A 235 -11.13 7.33 -6.89
CA HIS A 235 -11.29 8.74 -7.27
C HIS A 235 -11.91 8.92 -8.66
N GLY A 236 -11.92 7.85 -9.48
CA GLY A 236 -12.26 7.97 -10.91
C GLY A 236 -13.70 8.42 -11.17
N HIS A 237 -14.65 8.07 -10.28
CA HIS A 237 -16.03 8.51 -10.30
C HIS A 237 -16.33 9.64 -9.30
N GLY A 238 -15.29 10.32 -8.79
CA GLY A 238 -15.44 11.44 -7.87
C GLY A 238 -16.13 12.65 -8.51
N SER A 239 -16.89 13.40 -7.71
CA SER A 239 -17.69 14.55 -8.15
C SER A 239 -16.85 15.76 -8.62
N GLY A 240 -15.53 15.73 -8.44
CA GLY A 240 -14.64 16.84 -8.76
C GLY A 240 -13.17 16.51 -8.52
N ASP A 241 -12.37 17.58 -8.49
CA ASP A 241 -10.93 17.54 -8.25
C ASP A 241 -10.62 17.94 -6.80
N SER A 242 -10.08 17.03 -6.01
CA SER A 242 -9.72 17.24 -4.60
C SER A 242 -8.61 18.28 -4.40
N HIS A 243 -7.85 18.62 -5.45
CA HIS A 243 -6.87 19.72 -5.39
C HIS A 243 -7.51 21.10 -5.33
N THR A 244 -8.70 21.25 -5.92
CA THR A 244 -9.35 22.55 -6.13
C THR A 244 -10.72 22.67 -5.47
N ALA A 245 -11.33 21.57 -5.04
CA ALA A 245 -12.62 21.54 -4.38
C ALA A 245 -12.46 21.15 -2.90
N GLY A 246 -13.12 21.88 -2.01
CA GLY A 246 -13.12 21.63 -0.56
C GLY A 246 -13.81 20.34 -0.14
N ALA A 247 -14.64 19.77 -1.01
CA ALA A 247 -15.25 18.45 -0.83
C ALA A 247 -15.38 17.74 -2.17
N VAL A 248 -14.97 16.48 -2.22
CA VAL A 248 -15.15 15.61 -3.38
C VAL A 248 -15.84 14.34 -2.93
N SER A 249 -17.04 14.10 -3.44
CA SER A 249 -17.84 12.94 -3.07
C SER A 249 -17.76 11.86 -4.16
N THR A 250 -17.61 10.62 -3.74
CA THR A 250 -17.73 9.46 -4.61
C THR A 250 -19.20 9.07 -4.82
N PRO A 251 -19.51 8.12 -5.72
CA PRO A 251 -20.74 7.36 -5.63
C PRO A 251 -20.90 6.68 -4.26
N PRO A 252 -22.14 6.28 -3.86
CA PRO A 252 -22.35 5.56 -2.62
C PRO A 252 -21.50 4.28 -2.52
N LEU A 253 -21.09 3.90 -1.31
CA LEU A 253 -20.26 2.71 -1.05
C LEU A 253 -20.75 1.45 -1.81
N ALA A 254 -22.05 1.22 -1.82
CA ALA A 254 -22.64 0.08 -2.52
C ALA A 254 -22.33 0.05 -4.04
N GLN A 255 -22.15 1.22 -4.67
CA GLN A 255 -21.77 1.30 -6.08
C GLN A 255 -20.24 1.11 -6.23
N LEU A 256 -19.43 1.71 -5.35
CA LEU A 256 -17.98 1.49 -5.34
C LEU A 256 -17.60 0.01 -5.19
N GLN A 257 -18.42 -0.77 -4.46
CA GLN A 257 -18.23 -2.21 -4.30
C GLN A 257 -18.27 -2.96 -5.64
N ASP A 258 -19.05 -2.51 -6.59
CA ASP A 258 -19.22 -3.19 -7.87
C ASP A 258 -18.22 -2.69 -8.94
N ASP A 259 -17.51 -1.59 -8.68
CA ASP A 259 -16.62 -0.93 -9.64
C ASP A 259 -15.26 -0.56 -9.03
N ASP A 260 -15.12 0.60 -8.38
CA ASP A 260 -13.85 1.20 -7.95
C ASP A 260 -13.06 0.34 -6.96
N LEU A 261 -13.75 -0.44 -6.12
CA LEU A 261 -13.13 -1.33 -5.13
C LEU A 261 -12.71 -2.70 -5.70
N VAL A 262 -13.12 -3.02 -6.92
CA VAL A 262 -12.79 -4.32 -7.57
C VAL A 262 -11.29 -4.51 -7.74
N PRO A 263 -10.49 -3.54 -8.25
CA PRO A 263 -9.05 -3.69 -8.38
C PRO A 263 -8.35 -4.01 -7.05
N TYR A 264 -8.74 -3.36 -5.97
CA TYR A 264 -8.14 -3.57 -4.65
C TYR A 264 -8.32 -4.99 -4.12
N ARG A 265 -9.43 -5.69 -4.43
CA ARG A 265 -9.69 -7.08 -3.98
C ARG A 265 -8.58 -8.04 -4.39
N THR A 266 -7.97 -7.79 -5.51
CA THR A 266 -6.91 -8.64 -6.08
C THR A 266 -5.53 -8.06 -5.75
N LEU A 267 -5.31 -6.78 -6.04
CA LEU A 267 -3.99 -6.17 -6.07
C LEU A 267 -3.34 -6.09 -4.68
N VAL A 268 -4.11 -5.92 -3.61
CA VAL A 268 -3.59 -5.87 -2.23
C VAL A 268 -2.99 -7.20 -1.74
N THR A 269 -3.18 -8.29 -2.50
CA THR A 269 -2.63 -9.63 -2.17
C THR A 269 -1.55 -10.09 -3.13
N GLN A 270 -1.23 -9.34 -4.18
CA GLN A 270 -0.30 -9.76 -5.23
C GLN A 270 1.19 -9.49 -4.92
N GLY A 271 1.54 -9.36 -3.66
CA GLY A 271 2.93 -9.14 -3.22
C GLY A 271 3.07 -7.87 -2.37
N PRO A 272 4.29 -7.46 -2.05
CA PRO A 272 4.51 -6.21 -1.32
C PRO A 272 3.92 -5.02 -2.08
N VAL A 273 2.99 -4.32 -1.44
CA VAL A 273 2.30 -3.16 -1.99
C VAL A 273 1.84 -2.26 -0.83
N ALA A 274 1.78 -0.96 -1.07
CA ALA A 274 1.11 -0.01 -0.19
C ALA A 274 -0.17 0.52 -0.83
N VAL A 275 -0.99 1.20 -0.05
CA VAL A 275 -2.22 1.86 -0.53
C VAL A 275 -2.20 3.32 -0.08
N MET A 276 -2.58 4.23 -0.96
CA MET A 276 -2.77 5.64 -0.64
C MET A 276 -4.27 5.94 -0.53
N MET A 277 -4.66 6.56 0.59
CA MET A 277 -6.02 7.01 0.86
C MET A 277 -6.25 8.36 0.18
N GLY A 278 -7.26 8.46 -0.67
CA GLY A 278 -7.64 9.73 -1.29
C GLY A 278 -8.44 10.63 -0.32
N HIS A 279 -8.59 11.91 -0.70
CA HIS A 279 -9.39 12.89 0.05
C HIS A 279 -10.84 12.92 -0.46
N LEU A 280 -11.56 11.84 -0.20
CA LEU A 280 -12.88 11.56 -0.77
C LEU A 280 -13.91 11.30 0.32
N GLU A 281 -15.04 11.99 0.25
CA GLU A 281 -16.24 11.65 1.01
C GLU A 281 -16.94 10.46 0.34
N VAL A 282 -17.42 9.51 1.13
CA VAL A 282 -18.07 8.30 0.62
C VAL A 282 -19.49 8.18 1.21
N PRO A 283 -20.54 8.53 0.45
CA PRO A 283 -21.90 8.40 0.92
C PRO A 283 -22.22 6.98 1.40
N GLY A 284 -22.74 6.88 2.61
CA GLY A 284 -23.02 5.60 3.29
C GLY A 284 -21.83 5.01 4.06
N LEU A 285 -20.66 5.68 4.07
CA LEU A 285 -19.49 5.28 4.84
C LEU A 285 -18.94 6.44 5.70
N THR A 286 -18.65 7.58 5.08
CA THR A 286 -18.01 8.72 5.76
C THR A 286 -18.37 10.05 5.08
N GLU A 287 -18.56 11.10 5.91
CA GLU A 287 -18.67 12.50 5.47
C GLU A 287 -17.32 13.24 5.57
N ASP A 288 -16.33 12.64 6.27
CA ASP A 288 -14.95 13.13 6.30
C ASP A 288 -14.18 12.58 5.09
N PRO A 289 -13.13 13.26 4.62
CA PRO A 289 -12.19 12.69 3.64
C PRO A 289 -11.68 11.32 4.07
N ALA A 290 -11.66 10.35 3.17
CA ALA A 290 -11.29 8.96 3.47
C ALA A 290 -9.92 8.84 4.13
N SER A 291 -8.97 9.72 3.79
CA SER A 291 -7.65 9.81 4.42
C SER A 291 -7.67 10.26 5.89
N LEU A 292 -8.79 10.82 6.37
CA LEU A 292 -9.00 11.26 7.75
C LEU A 292 -10.07 10.42 8.47
N SER A 293 -10.65 9.42 7.80
CA SER A 293 -11.80 8.65 8.29
C SER A 293 -11.41 7.27 8.81
N PRO A 294 -11.61 6.98 10.12
CA PRO A 294 -11.42 5.63 10.65
C PRO A 294 -12.31 4.58 9.99
N ALA A 295 -13.50 4.98 9.51
CA ALA A 295 -14.40 4.07 8.80
C ALA A 295 -13.82 3.67 7.42
N ALA A 296 -13.26 4.62 6.67
CA ALA A 296 -12.68 4.35 5.36
C ALA A 296 -11.37 3.54 5.46
N VAL A 297 -10.49 3.89 6.41
CA VAL A 297 -9.27 3.09 6.66
C VAL A 297 -9.66 1.70 7.19
N GLY A 298 -10.67 1.61 8.06
CA GLY A 298 -11.21 0.35 8.58
C GLY A 298 -11.77 -0.55 7.49
N LEU A 299 -12.43 0.01 6.46
CA LEU A 299 -12.91 -0.71 5.28
C LEU A 299 -11.76 -1.47 4.60
N LEU A 300 -10.62 -0.80 4.34
CA LEU A 300 -9.42 -1.41 3.76
C LEU A 300 -8.79 -2.44 4.72
N ARG A 301 -8.62 -2.08 5.99
CA ARG A 301 -7.95 -2.91 6.99
C ARG A 301 -8.65 -4.22 7.25
N THR A 302 -9.98 -4.23 7.29
CA THR A 302 -10.77 -5.41 7.62
C THR A 302 -11.16 -6.24 6.40
N GLY A 303 -11.24 -5.62 5.21
CA GLY A 303 -11.81 -6.23 4.01
C GLY A 303 -13.33 -6.39 4.06
N THR A 304 -13.94 -6.08 5.21
CA THR A 304 -15.39 -6.12 5.41
C THR A 304 -16.05 -5.04 4.56
N ASP A 305 -17.25 -5.26 4.09
CA ASP A 305 -18.06 -4.29 3.33
C ASP A 305 -17.53 -3.86 1.95
N TYR A 306 -16.29 -4.17 1.57
CA TYR A 306 -15.88 -4.07 0.16
C TYR A 306 -15.62 -5.43 -0.51
N HIS A 307 -15.93 -6.53 0.21
CA HIS A 307 -15.80 -7.91 -0.25
C HIS A 307 -14.37 -8.28 -0.69
N GLY A 308 -13.38 -7.65 -0.07
CA GLY A 308 -11.96 -7.85 -0.31
C GLY A 308 -11.25 -8.53 0.87
N PRO A 309 -9.98 -8.85 0.72
CA PRO A 309 -9.15 -9.34 1.82
C PRO A 309 -8.84 -8.22 2.80
N ALA A 310 -8.57 -8.57 4.06
CA ALA A 310 -8.00 -7.65 5.03
C ALA A 310 -6.60 -7.21 4.59
N PHE A 311 -6.31 -5.91 4.66
CA PHE A 311 -5.03 -5.35 4.25
C PHE A 311 -4.12 -5.04 5.44
N GLY A 312 -3.05 -5.80 5.57
CA GLY A 312 -2.02 -5.62 6.61
C GLY A 312 -0.81 -4.79 6.18
N GLY A 313 -0.75 -4.32 4.93
CA GLY A 313 0.37 -3.53 4.40
C GLY A 313 0.34 -2.06 4.80
N LEU A 314 1.31 -1.31 4.28
CA LEU A 314 1.50 0.11 4.57
C LEU A 314 0.41 0.96 3.90
N VAL A 315 -0.15 1.92 4.65
CA VAL A 315 -1.15 2.88 4.18
C VAL A 315 -0.60 4.29 4.30
N PHE A 316 -0.63 5.04 3.19
CA PHE A 316 -0.31 6.45 3.10
C PHE A 316 -1.58 7.31 3.08
N SER A 317 -1.50 8.54 3.57
CA SER A 317 -2.44 9.58 3.14
C SER A 317 -2.03 10.12 1.77
N ASP A 318 -2.95 10.69 1.02
CA ASP A 318 -2.63 11.69 0.01
C ASP A 318 -2.13 12.99 0.65
N ASP A 319 -1.73 14.00 -0.12
CA ASP A 319 -1.14 15.24 0.36
C ASP A 319 -2.07 16.03 1.30
N LEU A 320 -1.64 16.20 2.54
CA LEU A 320 -2.39 16.86 3.60
C LEU A 320 -2.17 18.39 3.67
N SER A 321 -1.37 18.97 2.76
CA SER A 321 -0.95 20.37 2.87
C SER A 321 -1.34 21.28 1.70
N SER A 322 -1.62 20.74 0.52
CA SER A 322 -1.88 21.56 -0.67
C SER A 322 -3.24 21.28 -1.34
N MET A 323 -3.95 20.25 -0.94
CA MET A 323 -5.23 19.88 -1.53
C MET A 323 -6.40 20.56 -0.80
N ALA A 324 -7.27 21.27 -1.55
CA ALA A 324 -8.38 22.03 -0.98
C ALA A 324 -9.33 21.20 -0.12
N ALA A 325 -9.54 19.93 -0.48
CA ALA A 325 -10.34 18.98 0.30
C ALA A 325 -9.86 18.82 1.77
N ILE A 326 -8.63 19.20 2.08
CA ILE A 326 -8.07 19.20 3.44
C ILE A 326 -7.88 20.63 3.94
N THR A 327 -7.22 21.49 3.13
CA THR A 327 -6.71 22.79 3.60
C THR A 327 -7.82 23.81 3.88
N GLU A 328 -9.01 23.64 3.31
CA GLU A 328 -10.18 24.46 3.65
C GLU A 328 -10.71 24.16 5.07
N HIS A 329 -10.37 23.03 5.66
CA HIS A 329 -10.90 22.57 6.95
C HIS A 329 -9.85 22.48 8.05
N TYR A 330 -8.60 22.11 7.70
CA TYR A 330 -7.55 21.81 8.67
C TYR A 330 -6.20 22.40 8.28
N GLY A 331 -5.45 22.88 9.29
CA GLY A 331 -4.02 23.11 9.12
C GLY A 331 -3.26 21.77 9.13
N VAL A 332 -2.04 21.75 8.59
CA VAL A 332 -1.23 20.53 8.36
C VAL A 332 -1.10 19.69 9.62
N ALA A 333 -0.77 20.28 10.77
CA ALA A 333 -0.56 19.53 12.01
C ALA A 333 -1.81 18.78 12.49
N GLU A 334 -2.99 19.39 12.34
CA GLU A 334 -4.26 18.76 12.73
C GLU A 334 -4.67 17.70 11.68
N ALA A 335 -4.47 17.96 10.38
CA ALA A 335 -4.74 16.99 9.32
C ALA A 335 -3.88 15.73 9.49
N VAL A 336 -2.58 15.88 9.78
CA VAL A 336 -1.66 14.77 10.08
C VAL A 336 -2.13 13.98 11.31
N LEU A 337 -2.49 14.65 12.40
CA LEU A 337 -3.00 13.97 13.58
C LEU A 337 -4.25 13.14 13.26
N ARG A 338 -5.22 13.72 12.57
CA ARG A 338 -6.47 13.04 12.20
C ARG A 338 -6.23 11.85 11.29
N SER A 339 -5.30 11.98 10.35
CA SER A 339 -4.92 10.87 9.45
C SER A 339 -4.33 9.69 10.23
N LEU A 340 -3.40 9.95 11.16
CA LEU A 340 -2.85 8.90 12.02
C LEU A 340 -3.90 8.31 12.97
N GLN A 341 -4.81 9.12 13.52
CA GLN A 341 -5.94 8.65 14.33
C GLN A 341 -6.90 7.76 13.53
N ALA A 342 -7.06 8.03 12.21
CA ALA A 342 -7.85 7.21 11.31
C ALA A 342 -7.24 5.82 11.05
N GLY A 343 -5.94 5.64 11.31
CA GLY A 343 -5.23 4.39 11.09
C GLY A 343 -4.36 4.36 9.82
N VAL A 344 -4.12 5.52 9.20
CA VAL A 344 -3.07 5.73 8.20
C VAL A 344 -1.71 5.54 8.89
N ASP A 345 -0.75 4.92 8.22
CA ASP A 345 0.56 4.61 8.80
C ASP A 345 1.57 5.72 8.56
N VAL A 346 1.52 6.33 7.38
CA VAL A 346 2.43 7.41 6.98
C VAL A 346 1.63 8.57 6.44
N ALA A 347 1.69 9.69 7.14
CA ALA A 347 1.10 10.94 6.70
C ALA A 347 2.04 11.66 5.73
N LEU A 348 1.52 12.04 4.56
CA LEU A 348 2.24 12.74 3.49
C LEU A 348 1.82 14.20 3.42
N TRP A 349 2.79 15.11 3.32
CA TRP A 349 2.54 16.49 2.87
C TRP A 349 3.76 17.04 2.11
N VAL A 350 3.57 18.16 1.40
CA VAL A 350 4.51 18.57 0.34
C VAL A 350 5.49 19.69 0.72
N THR A 351 5.61 20.00 2.00
CA THR A 351 6.53 21.01 2.53
C THR A 351 7.29 20.51 3.75
N THR A 352 8.35 21.20 4.14
CA THR A 352 9.18 20.86 5.32
C THR A 352 8.99 21.80 6.49
N ASP A 353 8.46 23.01 6.23
CA ASP A 353 8.38 24.09 7.22
C ASP A 353 7.49 23.74 8.42
N GLU A 354 6.49 22.86 8.26
CA GLU A 354 5.56 22.45 9.31
C GLU A 354 6.07 21.28 10.18
N VAL A 355 7.17 20.61 9.81
CA VAL A 355 7.66 19.40 10.51
C VAL A 355 7.79 19.60 12.01
N PRO A 356 8.41 20.68 12.54
CA PRO A 356 8.49 20.90 13.98
C PRO A 356 7.12 21.01 14.65
N ALA A 357 6.19 21.78 14.06
CA ALA A 357 4.87 22.01 14.60
C ALA A 357 4.01 20.74 14.56
N VAL A 358 4.13 19.93 13.49
CA VAL A 358 3.48 18.63 13.36
C VAL A 358 3.95 17.70 14.46
N LEU A 359 5.25 17.51 14.64
CA LEU A 359 5.79 16.62 15.66
C LEU A 359 5.41 17.09 17.07
N ASP A 360 5.43 18.39 17.35
CA ASP A 360 5.00 18.96 18.64
C ASP A 360 3.51 18.66 18.91
N ARG A 361 2.64 18.81 17.89
CA ARG A 361 1.19 18.49 18.00
C ARG A 361 0.97 17.01 18.26
N LEU A 362 1.71 16.14 17.57
CA LEU A 362 1.61 14.69 17.75
C LEU A 362 2.07 14.25 19.15
N GLU A 363 3.19 14.80 19.67
CA GLU A 363 3.64 14.51 21.04
C GLU A 363 2.60 14.96 22.08
N GLN A 364 2.00 16.14 21.89
CA GLN A 364 0.89 16.62 22.74
C GLN A 364 -0.31 15.66 22.69
N ALA A 365 -0.66 15.17 21.48
CA ALA A 365 -1.76 14.22 21.30
C ALA A 365 -1.49 12.87 22.01
N VAL A 366 -0.27 12.37 21.97
CA VAL A 366 0.12 11.17 22.72
C VAL A 366 0.01 11.43 24.23
N ALA A 367 0.55 12.55 24.72
CA ALA A 367 0.50 12.90 26.14
C ALA A 367 -0.95 13.08 26.66
N ALA A 368 -1.85 13.57 25.80
CA ALA A 368 -3.27 13.73 26.11
C ALA A 368 -4.10 12.45 25.91
N GLY A 369 -3.53 11.38 25.35
CA GLY A 369 -4.23 10.13 25.02
C GLY A 369 -5.14 10.24 23.78
N GLU A 370 -5.01 11.31 22.99
CA GLU A 370 -5.71 11.52 21.72
C GLU A 370 -5.15 10.60 20.61
N LEU A 371 -3.84 10.33 20.64
CA LEU A 371 -3.16 9.38 19.78
C LEU A 371 -2.58 8.24 20.63
N LYS A 372 -2.99 7.00 20.33
CA LYS A 372 -2.65 5.85 21.18
C LYS A 372 -1.30 5.25 20.79
N GLN A 373 -0.51 4.89 21.79
CA GLN A 373 0.81 4.26 21.61
C GLN A 373 0.72 2.95 20.79
N GLU A 374 -0.31 2.14 21.03
CA GLU A 374 -0.50 0.88 20.31
C GLU A 374 -0.69 1.10 18.80
N GLY A 375 -1.39 2.18 18.42
CA GLY A 375 -1.54 2.57 17.01
C GLY A 375 -0.22 2.98 16.38
N ILE A 376 0.58 3.78 17.10
CA ILE A 376 1.92 4.20 16.66
C ILE A 376 2.83 2.99 16.46
N ASP A 377 2.89 2.08 17.42
CA ASP A 377 3.75 0.90 17.37
C ASP A 377 3.31 -0.06 16.24
N ALA A 378 2.00 -0.22 16.02
CA ALA A 378 1.47 -1.00 14.90
C ALA A 378 1.81 -0.38 13.53
N SER A 379 1.73 0.94 13.38
CA SER A 379 2.13 1.63 12.15
C SER A 379 3.64 1.54 11.94
N LEU A 380 4.43 1.70 12.99
CA LEU A 380 5.89 1.57 12.93
C LEU A 380 6.33 0.15 12.51
N ALA A 381 5.62 -0.87 12.97
CA ALA A 381 5.85 -2.26 12.55
C ALA A 381 5.60 -2.45 11.04
N ARG A 382 4.53 -1.84 10.48
CA ARG A 382 4.25 -1.88 9.02
C ARG A 382 5.28 -1.07 8.22
N VAL A 383 5.70 0.08 8.72
CA VAL A 383 6.81 0.87 8.13
C VAL A 383 8.09 0.04 8.09
N ALA A 384 8.42 -0.64 9.18
CA ALA A 384 9.60 -1.50 9.24
C ALA A 384 9.53 -2.66 8.24
N ALA A 385 8.38 -3.34 8.14
CA ALA A 385 8.17 -4.42 7.18
C ALA A 385 8.29 -3.95 5.72
N ALA A 386 7.79 -2.73 5.41
CA ALA A 386 7.89 -2.14 4.08
C ALA A 386 9.33 -1.72 3.71
N LYS A 387 10.07 -1.13 4.66
CA LYS A 387 11.46 -0.66 4.45
C LYS A 387 12.51 -1.77 4.51
N LYS A 388 12.24 -2.83 5.28
CA LYS A 388 13.11 -4.01 5.44
C LYS A 388 12.27 -5.28 5.30
N PRO A 389 12.07 -5.79 4.08
CA PRO A 389 11.29 -7.00 3.83
C PRO A 389 11.78 -8.19 4.69
N GLY A 390 10.84 -8.93 5.26
CA GLY A 390 11.13 -10.04 6.19
C GLY A 390 11.17 -9.62 7.66
N THR A 391 10.99 -8.34 7.98
CA THR A 391 10.82 -7.86 9.37
C THR A 391 9.36 -7.99 9.78
N HIS A 392 9.10 -8.65 10.90
CA HIS A 392 7.76 -8.82 11.48
C HIS A 392 7.82 -8.43 12.96
N CYS A 393 7.70 -7.13 13.24
CA CYS A 393 7.56 -6.66 14.60
C CYS A 393 6.13 -6.90 15.09
N HIS A 394 6.00 -7.40 16.31
CA HIS A 394 4.70 -7.47 16.99
C HIS A 394 4.47 -6.11 17.66
N GLY A 395 3.43 -5.39 17.23
CA GLY A 395 2.99 -4.14 17.85
C GLY A 395 2.12 -4.41 19.08
#